data_8fdad12768e3b3dc52907ba8d69c1f16
#
_entry.id   8fdad12768e3b3dc52907ba8d69c1f16
#
_cell.length_a   1.000
_cell.length_b   1.000
_cell.length_c   1.000
_cell.angle_alpha   90.00
_cell.angle_beta   90.00
_cell.angle_gamma   90.00
#
_symmetry.space_group_name_H-M   'P 1'
#
loop_
_entity.id
_entity.type
_entity.pdbx_description
1 polymer ?
#
loop_
_entity_poly.entity_id
_entity_poly.type
_entity_poly.pdbx_seq_one_letter_code
_entity_poly.pdbx_strand_id
1 'polypeptide(L)'
;MPARILIVDDEVPITRMISTILGLDGYQADLAHTCQDAVDLIGKHIYDVIFVDIMLDKVQGGLALLKTATTVSPTSRVIIMTGYPDVSTATEAVRYGAFDYLCKPFDSQQISSITRHAVENRQLQLERKRYRANLEAINRSISDAIIMVDDSLCLQHINEAARKCGYSEEQLGQPIDKLVTGCHGSCRMALAETVRTGHRQELKRIICRDNEKHSRVVSIIATPTLDEDGQQSGAVAVIRDETELDTLERQLQQRSRFQSIIGRAPAMQHLFTLIEALADVTSTVLICGESGTGKELVAQALHECGTRKSKPFIKLNCAALPEGLLESELFGHVRGAFTGAIKDKVGRFQKAHGGTIFLDEIGDISPALQIRLLRVLQEREIERVGDSTPIKIDVRIITATNQNLPEKISRGEFRQDLYYRLNVVRLDIPPLRERLEDIPLLVSHFLQRFSQKFSRNYSSLSENVVAALMQHNWPGNVRELEHLLEHACILSQGSIITQDSLPPEFTQKTTISRQLKPHHNVPDKSLSVQEALRQASGNRTEAAKLLGVSRRTFYRRLEDESLG
;
A
#
# COMPACT_ATOMS: atom_id res chain seq x y z
N MET A 1 44.31 -12.77 13.63
CA MET A 1 45.18 -13.20 14.72
C MET A 1 46.17 -14.18 14.13
N PRO A 2 47.44 -14.25 14.55
CA PRO A 2 48.36 -15.27 14.04
C PRO A 2 47.80 -16.67 14.38
N ALA A 3 48.04 -17.63 13.48
CA ALA A 3 47.60 -19.00 13.71
C ALA A 3 48.32 -19.59 14.92
N ARG A 4 47.58 -20.33 15.74
CA ARG A 4 48.11 -20.95 16.96
C ARG A 4 48.39 -22.42 16.72
N ILE A 5 49.61 -22.84 17.04
CA ILE A 5 50.11 -24.17 16.74
C ILE A 5 50.49 -24.87 18.05
N LEU A 6 50.17 -26.15 18.18
CA LEU A 6 50.66 -26.98 19.26
C LEU A 6 51.71 -27.94 18.70
N ILE A 7 52.84 -28.05 19.40
CA ILE A 7 53.92 -28.98 19.05
C ILE A 7 54.09 -29.96 20.20
N VAL A 8 53.90 -31.25 19.89
CA VAL A 8 53.95 -32.33 20.89
C VAL A 8 55.05 -33.31 20.50
N ASP A 9 56.11 -33.32 21.28
CA ASP A 9 57.27 -34.21 21.11
C ASP A 9 58.03 -34.32 22.42
N ASP A 10 58.43 -35.48 22.86
CA ASP A 10 59.18 -35.70 24.12
C ASP A 10 60.66 -35.24 23.99
N GLU A 11 61.13 -35.01 22.76
CA GLU A 11 62.43 -34.43 22.51
C GLU A 11 62.38 -32.89 22.52
N VAL A 12 62.79 -32.25 23.67
CA VAL A 12 62.81 -30.79 23.84
C VAL A 12 63.57 -30.05 22.72
N PRO A 13 64.69 -30.54 22.17
CA PRO A 13 65.36 -29.86 21.06
C PRO A 13 64.52 -29.77 19.79
N ILE A 14 63.71 -30.77 19.46
CA ILE A 14 62.85 -30.80 18.30
C ILE A 14 61.70 -29.80 18.46
N THR A 15 61.02 -29.78 19.61
CA THR A 15 59.92 -28.85 19.84
C THR A 15 60.41 -27.39 19.77
N ARG A 16 61.59 -27.09 20.33
CA ARG A 16 62.22 -25.75 20.25
C ARG A 16 62.59 -25.38 18.83
N MET A 17 63.17 -26.32 18.06
CA MET A 17 63.54 -26.08 16.67
C MET A 17 62.30 -25.74 15.83
N ILE A 18 61.24 -26.54 15.90
CA ILE A 18 59.98 -26.30 15.17
C ILE A 18 59.38 -24.97 15.60
N SER A 19 59.30 -24.70 16.91
CA SER A 19 58.77 -23.44 17.44
C SER A 19 59.55 -22.21 16.94
N THR A 20 60.87 -22.32 16.81
CA THR A 20 61.69 -21.23 16.28
C THR A 20 61.40 -20.99 14.80
N ILE A 21 61.33 -22.03 14.00
CA ILE A 21 60.97 -21.94 12.56
C ILE A 21 59.61 -21.30 12.39
N LEU A 22 58.61 -21.79 13.10
CA LEU A 22 57.24 -21.28 13.03
C LEU A 22 57.11 -19.85 13.55
N GLY A 23 57.92 -19.49 14.56
CA GLY A 23 57.99 -18.10 15.05
C GLY A 23 58.56 -17.12 14.01
N LEU A 24 59.53 -17.54 13.17
CA LEU A 24 60.03 -16.76 12.04
C LEU A 24 58.96 -16.55 10.97
N ASP A 25 58.05 -17.53 10.78
CA ASP A 25 56.91 -17.46 9.86
C ASP A 25 55.72 -16.68 10.46
N GLY A 26 55.82 -16.18 11.70
CA GLY A 26 54.81 -15.36 12.36
C GLY A 26 53.71 -16.15 13.09
N TYR A 27 53.90 -17.45 13.31
CA TYR A 27 52.94 -18.30 14.04
C TYR A 27 53.27 -18.29 15.55
N GLN A 28 52.23 -18.51 16.36
CA GLN A 28 52.38 -18.72 17.81
C GLN A 28 52.36 -20.23 18.10
N ALA A 29 53.43 -20.72 18.76
CA ALA A 29 53.56 -22.12 19.10
C ALA A 29 53.56 -22.35 20.61
N ASP A 30 52.67 -23.27 21.07
CA ASP A 30 52.70 -23.84 22.41
C ASP A 30 53.41 -25.22 22.32
N LEU A 31 54.12 -25.57 23.37
CA LEU A 31 54.92 -26.81 23.46
C LEU A 31 54.32 -27.75 24.48
N ALA A 32 54.26 -29.02 24.16
CA ALA A 32 53.93 -30.10 25.08
C ALA A 32 54.94 -31.24 24.97
N HIS A 33 55.34 -31.83 26.06
CA HIS A 33 56.36 -32.88 26.09
C HIS A 33 55.81 -34.24 26.53
N THR A 34 54.50 -34.29 26.90
CA THR A 34 53.79 -35.52 27.28
C THR A 34 52.39 -35.51 26.63
N CYS A 35 51.82 -36.70 26.46
CA CYS A 35 50.40 -36.81 26.04
C CYS A 35 49.45 -36.06 26.94
N GLN A 36 49.66 -36.09 28.27
CA GLN A 36 48.79 -35.44 29.22
C GLN A 36 48.80 -33.91 29.08
N ASP A 37 50.02 -33.31 28.98
CA ASP A 37 50.15 -31.85 28.73
C ASP A 37 49.44 -31.44 27.43
N ALA A 38 49.59 -32.25 26.38
CA ALA A 38 48.95 -31.98 25.11
C ALA A 38 47.41 -32.03 25.20
N VAL A 39 46.85 -33.02 25.90
CA VAL A 39 45.40 -33.12 26.09
C VAL A 39 44.88 -31.94 26.91
N ASP A 40 45.59 -31.54 27.97
CA ASP A 40 45.22 -30.39 28.80
C ASP A 40 45.24 -29.07 28.01
N LEU A 41 46.21 -28.92 27.12
CA LEU A 41 46.32 -27.73 26.26
C LEU A 41 45.21 -27.73 25.19
N ILE A 42 44.92 -28.84 24.53
CA ILE A 42 43.84 -29.00 23.56
C ILE A 42 42.47 -28.74 24.21
N GLY A 43 42.30 -29.11 25.49
CA GLY A 43 41.06 -28.81 26.25
C GLY A 43 40.88 -27.34 26.61
N LYS A 44 41.98 -26.59 26.75
CA LYS A 44 41.98 -25.16 27.12
C LYS A 44 41.97 -24.20 25.94
N HIS A 45 42.58 -24.61 24.84
CA HIS A 45 42.82 -23.74 23.68
C HIS A 45 42.48 -24.46 22.36
N ILE A 46 42.02 -23.67 21.37
CA ILE A 46 41.80 -24.16 20.01
C ILE A 46 43.09 -23.88 19.20
N TYR A 47 43.64 -24.93 18.63
CA TYR A 47 44.81 -24.85 17.76
C TYR A 47 44.44 -24.95 16.29
N ASP A 48 45.17 -24.21 15.44
CA ASP A 48 45.02 -24.29 13.99
C ASP A 48 45.68 -25.56 13.45
N VAL A 49 46.90 -25.83 13.93
CA VAL A 49 47.68 -26.99 13.58
C VAL A 49 48.25 -27.64 14.83
N ILE A 50 48.30 -28.96 14.87
CA ILE A 50 48.91 -29.73 15.96
C ILE A 50 49.92 -30.68 15.36
N PHE A 51 51.20 -30.49 15.69
CA PHE A 51 52.28 -31.44 15.38
C PHE A 51 52.37 -32.46 16.51
N VAL A 52 52.38 -33.76 16.17
CA VAL A 52 52.39 -34.84 17.17
C VAL A 52 53.44 -35.89 16.76
N ASP A 53 54.40 -36.16 17.65
CA ASP A 53 55.29 -37.29 17.47
C ASP A 53 54.55 -38.59 17.68
N ILE A 54 54.79 -39.57 16.80
CA ILE A 54 54.16 -40.91 16.87
C ILE A 54 54.62 -41.65 18.14
N MET A 55 55.93 -41.57 18.48
CA MET A 55 56.56 -42.31 19.57
C MET A 55 56.56 -41.55 20.89
N LEU A 56 55.55 -40.77 21.14
CA LEU A 56 55.40 -39.97 22.37
C LEU A 56 55.35 -40.89 23.59
N ASP A 57 56.05 -40.51 24.68
CA ASP A 57 56.16 -41.26 25.95
C ASP A 57 56.70 -42.71 25.77
N LYS A 58 57.57 -42.92 24.78
CA LYS A 58 58.16 -44.24 24.45
C LYS A 58 57.16 -45.34 24.06
N VAL A 59 55.95 -44.95 23.76
CA VAL A 59 54.83 -45.81 23.29
C VAL A 59 54.21 -45.11 22.08
N GLN A 60 53.42 -45.83 21.24
CA GLN A 60 52.66 -45.20 20.18
C GLN A 60 51.55 -44.25 20.70
N GLY A 61 51.88 -43.37 21.65
CA GLY A 61 50.96 -42.44 22.30
C GLY A 61 50.46 -41.36 21.34
N GLY A 62 51.24 -41.03 20.29
CA GLY A 62 50.83 -40.03 19.29
C GLY A 62 49.60 -40.38 18.51
N LEU A 63 49.34 -41.66 18.19
CA LEU A 63 48.08 -42.12 17.53
C LEU A 63 46.85 -42.01 18.48
N ALA A 64 47.06 -42.22 19.78
CA ALA A 64 45.99 -41.99 20.76
C ALA A 64 45.66 -40.49 20.88
N LEU A 65 46.69 -39.65 20.91
CA LEU A 65 46.54 -38.21 20.93
C LEU A 65 45.87 -37.67 19.66
N LEU A 66 46.19 -38.22 18.45
CA LEU A 66 45.52 -37.91 17.20
C LEU A 66 44.02 -38.15 17.30
N LYS A 67 43.57 -39.31 17.81
CA LYS A 67 42.14 -39.62 18.02
C LYS A 67 41.49 -38.64 18.94
N THR A 68 42.15 -38.30 20.05
CA THR A 68 41.62 -37.34 21.01
C THR A 68 41.54 -35.93 20.40
N ALA A 69 42.54 -35.47 19.72
CA ALA A 69 42.58 -34.17 19.05
C ALA A 69 41.52 -34.04 17.95
N THR A 70 41.31 -35.06 17.13
CA THR A 70 40.26 -35.07 16.08
C THR A 70 38.85 -35.13 16.67
N THR A 71 38.65 -35.69 17.86
CA THR A 71 37.37 -35.73 18.58
C THR A 71 37.06 -34.40 19.28
N VAL A 72 38.04 -33.86 20.03
CA VAL A 72 37.86 -32.65 20.85
C VAL A 72 37.90 -31.39 19.95
N SER A 73 38.77 -31.35 18.95
CA SER A 73 38.93 -30.22 18.06
C SER A 73 38.90 -30.66 16.58
N PRO A 74 37.73 -31.00 16.02
CA PRO A 74 37.59 -31.54 14.66
C PRO A 74 38.05 -30.59 13.55
N THR A 75 38.26 -29.35 13.88
CA THR A 75 38.72 -28.32 12.92
C THR A 75 40.22 -28.14 12.91
N SER A 76 40.95 -28.61 13.93
CA SER A 76 42.42 -28.57 13.97
C SER A 76 43.02 -29.54 12.94
N ARG A 77 44.14 -29.16 12.35
CA ARG A 77 44.87 -30.02 11.40
C ARG A 77 46.00 -30.69 12.16
N VAL A 78 45.94 -32.01 12.28
CA VAL A 78 46.97 -32.79 12.99
C VAL A 78 47.98 -33.31 11.98
N ILE A 79 49.24 -33.00 12.20
CA ILE A 79 50.40 -33.45 11.43
C ILE A 79 51.17 -34.43 12.30
N ILE A 80 51.37 -35.62 11.82
CA ILE A 80 52.10 -36.65 12.53
C ILE A 80 53.59 -36.57 12.17
N MET A 81 54.45 -36.61 13.17
CA MET A 81 55.92 -36.63 13.02
C MET A 81 56.44 -38.01 13.38
N THR A 82 57.43 -38.53 12.64
CA THR A 82 58.06 -39.84 12.96
C THR A 82 59.51 -39.93 12.51
N GLY A 83 60.33 -40.59 13.31
CA GLY A 83 61.67 -40.97 12.94
C GLY A 83 61.80 -42.33 12.19
N TYR A 84 60.76 -43.11 12.19
CA TYR A 84 60.74 -44.45 11.53
C TYR A 84 59.51 -44.54 10.63
N PRO A 85 59.69 -44.13 9.37
CA PRO A 85 58.58 -44.18 8.41
C PRO A 85 58.21 -45.63 8.08
N ASP A 86 57.01 -46.06 8.52
CA ASP A 86 56.45 -47.36 8.17
C ASP A 86 55.06 -47.16 7.53
N VAL A 87 54.81 -47.88 6.45
CA VAL A 87 53.56 -47.78 5.67
C VAL A 87 52.34 -48.10 6.53
N SER A 88 52.47 -48.99 7.50
CA SER A 88 51.38 -49.34 8.43
C SER A 88 50.98 -48.19 9.30
N THR A 89 51.92 -47.48 9.92
CA THR A 89 51.68 -46.33 10.82
C THR A 89 51.17 -45.12 10.06
N ALA A 90 51.69 -44.88 8.84
CA ALA A 90 51.16 -43.84 7.98
C ALA A 90 49.70 -44.07 7.57
N THR A 91 49.39 -45.34 7.21
CA THR A 91 47.99 -45.73 6.86
C THR A 91 47.05 -45.56 8.05
N GLU A 92 47.45 -45.92 9.25
CA GLU A 92 46.70 -45.72 10.47
C GLU A 92 46.49 -44.24 10.78
N ALA A 93 47.52 -43.41 10.68
CA ALA A 93 47.39 -41.98 10.89
C ALA A 93 46.39 -41.33 9.94
N VAL A 94 46.41 -41.66 8.64
CA VAL A 94 45.38 -41.19 7.67
C VAL A 94 43.98 -41.68 8.03
N ARG A 95 43.84 -42.98 8.43
CA ARG A 95 42.55 -43.54 8.85
C ARG A 95 41.96 -42.81 10.05
N TYR A 96 42.80 -42.30 10.97
CA TYR A 96 42.36 -41.53 12.17
C TYR A 96 42.25 -40.04 11.90
N GLY A 97 42.41 -39.59 10.66
CA GLY A 97 42.15 -38.21 10.26
C GLY A 97 43.37 -37.27 10.41
N ALA A 98 44.58 -37.79 10.40
CA ALA A 98 45.75 -36.95 10.26
C ALA A 98 45.67 -36.16 8.95
N PHE A 99 46.04 -34.88 9.01
CA PHE A 99 46.10 -34.01 7.83
C PHE A 99 47.28 -34.36 6.93
N ASP A 100 48.41 -34.60 7.57
CA ASP A 100 49.62 -34.96 6.84
C ASP A 100 50.59 -35.74 7.75
N TYR A 101 51.68 -36.19 7.16
CA TYR A 101 52.70 -37.05 7.80
C TYR A 101 54.09 -36.54 7.47
N LEU A 102 54.94 -36.26 8.48
CA LEU A 102 56.26 -35.65 8.35
C LEU A 102 57.36 -36.58 8.90
N CYS A 103 58.35 -36.94 8.06
CA CYS A 103 59.43 -37.84 8.47
C CYS A 103 60.63 -37.06 9.03
N LYS A 104 61.10 -37.47 10.21
CA LYS A 104 62.39 -36.97 10.80
C LYS A 104 63.58 -37.66 10.10
N PRO A 105 64.70 -36.98 9.75
CA PRO A 105 64.93 -35.54 9.92
C PRO A 105 64.21 -34.72 8.85
N PHE A 106 63.62 -33.60 9.24
CA PHE A 106 62.95 -32.65 8.36
C PHE A 106 63.70 -31.32 8.33
N ASP A 107 63.59 -30.58 7.26
CA ASP A 107 64.17 -29.27 7.07
C ASP A 107 63.13 -28.13 7.39
N SER A 108 63.64 -26.89 7.47
CA SER A 108 62.80 -25.73 7.76
C SER A 108 61.76 -25.46 6.68
N GLN A 109 62.06 -25.76 5.41
CA GLN A 109 61.17 -25.53 4.28
C GLN A 109 59.97 -26.50 4.35
N GLN A 110 60.20 -27.75 4.71
CA GLN A 110 59.17 -28.77 4.89
C GLN A 110 58.18 -28.36 6.01
N ILE A 111 58.69 -27.93 7.16
CA ILE A 111 57.88 -27.47 8.29
C ILE A 111 57.02 -26.26 7.88
N SER A 112 57.63 -25.24 7.29
CA SER A 112 56.93 -24.03 6.86
C SER A 112 55.89 -24.31 5.79
N SER A 113 56.21 -25.19 4.80
CA SER A 113 55.29 -25.53 3.72
C SER A 113 54.07 -26.31 4.23
N ILE A 114 54.28 -27.36 5.03
CA ILE A 114 53.19 -28.20 5.56
C ILE A 114 52.28 -27.41 6.52
N THR A 115 52.92 -26.55 7.33
CA THR A 115 52.15 -25.68 8.25
C THR A 115 51.27 -24.70 7.49
N ARG A 116 51.78 -24.06 6.45
CA ARG A 116 51.03 -23.13 5.61
C ARG A 116 49.82 -23.83 4.98
N HIS A 117 50.02 -24.99 4.34
CA HIS A 117 48.96 -25.76 3.74
C HIS A 117 47.89 -26.20 4.78
N ALA A 118 48.30 -26.59 5.98
CA ALA A 118 47.40 -26.98 7.05
C ALA A 118 46.54 -25.80 7.54
N VAL A 119 47.17 -24.61 7.73
CA VAL A 119 46.47 -23.38 8.14
C VAL A 119 45.48 -22.93 7.05
N GLU A 120 45.92 -22.87 5.78
CA GLU A 120 45.06 -22.49 4.65
C GLU A 120 43.84 -23.44 4.53
N ASN A 121 44.08 -24.74 4.59
CA ASN A 121 43.00 -25.74 4.49
C ASN A 121 42.01 -25.59 5.65
N ARG A 122 42.48 -25.32 6.87
CA ARG A 122 41.59 -25.06 8.01
C ARG A 122 40.76 -23.79 7.81
N GLN A 123 41.38 -22.70 7.35
CA GLN A 123 40.69 -21.44 7.09
C GLN A 123 39.59 -21.62 6.05
N LEU A 124 39.86 -22.28 4.93
CA LEU A 124 38.87 -22.56 3.89
C LEU A 124 37.69 -23.40 4.43
N GLN A 125 37.98 -24.38 5.31
CA GLN A 125 36.89 -25.17 5.92
C GLN A 125 36.04 -24.35 6.88
N LEU A 126 36.66 -23.47 7.68
CA LEU A 126 35.92 -22.57 8.59
C LEU A 126 35.08 -21.57 7.82
N GLU A 127 35.61 -20.99 6.76
CA GLU A 127 34.88 -20.08 5.88
C GLU A 127 33.70 -20.78 5.23
N ARG A 128 33.89 -21.99 4.70
CA ARG A 128 32.81 -22.80 4.12
C ARG A 128 31.71 -23.11 5.12
N LYS A 129 32.08 -23.48 6.36
CA LYS A 129 31.10 -23.72 7.44
C LYS A 129 30.35 -22.44 7.80
N ARG A 130 31.07 -21.33 7.94
CA ARG A 130 30.48 -20.00 8.24
C ARG A 130 29.54 -19.55 7.13
N TYR A 131 29.94 -19.71 5.88
CA TYR A 131 29.12 -19.37 4.73
C TYR A 131 27.82 -20.17 4.69
N ARG A 132 27.90 -21.50 4.90
CA ARG A 132 26.71 -22.37 4.98
C ARG A 132 25.78 -21.95 6.12
N ALA A 133 26.34 -21.73 7.33
CA ALA A 133 25.54 -21.30 8.47
C ALA A 133 24.83 -19.95 8.22
N ASN A 134 25.52 -19.01 7.58
CA ASN A 134 24.95 -17.72 7.21
C ASN A 134 23.82 -17.90 6.18
N LEU A 135 24.00 -18.70 5.15
CA LEU A 135 22.95 -19.01 4.16
C LEU A 135 21.74 -19.68 4.79
N GLU A 136 21.95 -20.63 5.70
CA GLU A 136 20.84 -21.26 6.44
C GLU A 136 20.12 -20.27 7.34
N ALA A 137 20.85 -19.36 8.03
CA ALA A 137 20.24 -18.34 8.87
C ALA A 137 19.38 -17.35 8.03
N ILE A 138 19.90 -16.90 6.89
CA ILE A 138 19.15 -16.05 5.95
C ILE A 138 17.90 -16.78 5.48
N ASN A 139 18.03 -18.03 5.06
CA ASN A 139 16.92 -18.84 4.54
C ASN A 139 15.82 -19.07 5.58
N ARG A 140 16.18 -19.19 6.87
CA ARG A 140 15.21 -19.30 7.99
C ARG A 140 14.57 -17.97 8.36
N SER A 141 15.28 -16.85 8.17
CA SER A 141 14.75 -15.52 8.52
C SER A 141 13.74 -14.97 7.51
N ILE A 142 13.72 -15.50 6.29
CA ILE A 142 12.81 -15.07 5.23
C ILE A 142 11.42 -15.65 5.50
N SER A 143 10.43 -14.77 5.69
CA SER A 143 9.02 -15.14 5.89
C SER A 143 8.32 -15.60 4.61
N ASP A 144 8.81 -15.17 3.45
CA ASP A 144 8.28 -15.57 2.14
C ASP A 144 8.70 -17.02 1.83
N ALA A 145 7.79 -17.79 1.23
CA ALA A 145 8.11 -19.15 0.84
C ALA A 145 9.03 -19.16 -0.40
N ILE A 146 10.12 -19.93 -0.32
CA ILE A 146 11.11 -20.08 -1.39
C ILE A 146 11.12 -21.53 -1.86
N ILE A 147 11.01 -21.72 -3.17
CA ILE A 147 11.01 -23.02 -3.84
C ILE A 147 11.99 -22.93 -4.99
N MET A 148 12.94 -23.88 -5.08
CA MET A 148 13.88 -23.99 -6.19
C MET A 148 13.69 -25.31 -6.92
N VAL A 149 13.69 -25.25 -8.23
CA VAL A 149 13.64 -26.41 -9.12
C VAL A 149 14.83 -26.41 -10.08
N ASP A 150 15.22 -27.59 -10.57
CA ASP A 150 16.19 -27.71 -11.66
C ASP A 150 15.55 -27.51 -13.04
N ASP A 151 16.34 -27.71 -14.10
CA ASP A 151 15.93 -27.62 -15.51
C ASP A 151 14.86 -28.65 -15.89
N SER A 152 14.79 -29.76 -15.17
CA SER A 152 13.79 -30.82 -15.31
C SER A 152 12.55 -30.61 -14.46
N LEU A 153 12.42 -29.43 -13.79
CA LEU A 153 11.35 -29.07 -12.86
C LEU A 153 11.26 -30.00 -11.63
N CYS A 154 12.38 -30.64 -11.23
CA CYS A 154 12.44 -31.37 -9.97
C CYS A 154 12.79 -30.44 -8.80
N LEU A 155 12.13 -30.65 -7.68
CA LEU A 155 12.29 -29.82 -6.47
C LEU A 155 13.69 -30.00 -5.88
N GLN A 156 14.50 -28.94 -5.85
CA GLN A 156 15.88 -28.96 -5.34
C GLN A 156 16.01 -28.39 -3.94
N HIS A 157 15.24 -27.36 -3.63
CA HIS A 157 15.33 -26.69 -2.33
C HIS A 157 14.01 -26.04 -1.94
N ILE A 158 13.74 -26.04 -0.63
CA ILE A 158 12.64 -25.31 0.00
C ILE A 158 13.13 -24.67 1.29
N ASN A 159 12.58 -23.51 1.66
CA ASN A 159 12.77 -22.96 2.99
C ASN A 159 11.65 -23.39 3.96
N GLU A 160 11.79 -23.02 5.23
CA GLU A 160 10.81 -23.35 6.26
C GLU A 160 9.42 -22.76 5.95
N ALA A 161 9.34 -21.56 5.38
CA ALA A 161 8.08 -20.92 5.00
C ALA A 161 7.33 -21.67 3.89
N ALA A 162 8.04 -22.35 2.98
CA ALA A 162 7.43 -23.15 1.92
C ALA A 162 6.63 -24.36 2.44
N ARG A 163 6.91 -24.83 3.66
CA ARG A 163 6.12 -25.88 4.32
C ARG A 163 4.66 -25.45 4.52
N LYS A 164 4.43 -24.16 4.78
CA LYS A 164 3.07 -23.60 4.88
C LYS A 164 2.31 -23.59 3.56
N CYS A 165 3.03 -23.72 2.45
CA CYS A 165 2.46 -23.86 1.10
C CYS A 165 2.25 -25.33 0.68
N GLY A 166 2.50 -26.30 1.60
CA GLY A 166 2.30 -27.72 1.36
C GLY A 166 3.52 -28.45 0.77
N TYR A 167 4.70 -27.84 0.77
CA TYR A 167 5.96 -28.48 0.38
C TYR A 167 6.66 -29.10 1.58
N SER A 168 7.33 -30.24 1.38
CA SER A 168 8.11 -30.93 2.42
C SER A 168 9.48 -31.38 1.92
N GLU A 169 10.41 -31.59 2.83
CA GLU A 169 11.76 -32.10 2.49
C GLU A 169 11.73 -33.50 1.87
N GLU A 170 10.73 -34.31 2.15
CA GLU A 170 10.54 -35.64 1.59
C GLU A 170 10.22 -35.61 0.07
N GLN A 171 9.84 -34.44 -0.42
CA GLN A 171 9.51 -34.22 -1.83
C GLN A 171 10.72 -33.73 -2.66
N LEU A 172 11.88 -33.51 -2.03
CA LEU A 172 13.10 -33.15 -2.75
C LEU A 172 13.46 -34.19 -3.79
N GLY A 173 13.86 -33.76 -4.97
CA GLY A 173 14.15 -34.59 -6.13
C GLY A 173 12.92 -35.09 -6.90
N GLN A 174 11.71 -34.79 -6.44
CA GLN A 174 10.49 -35.17 -7.17
C GLN A 174 10.06 -34.07 -8.15
N PRO A 175 9.47 -34.46 -9.31
CA PRO A 175 8.91 -33.48 -10.24
C PRO A 175 7.78 -32.68 -9.61
N ILE A 176 7.82 -31.34 -9.75
CA ILE A 176 6.84 -30.43 -9.15
C ILE A 176 5.41 -30.70 -9.63
N ASP A 177 5.24 -31.34 -10.78
CA ASP A 177 3.95 -31.75 -11.35
C ASP A 177 3.19 -32.76 -10.49
N LYS A 178 3.91 -33.57 -9.72
CA LYS A 178 3.33 -34.59 -8.83
C LYS A 178 3.01 -34.05 -7.44
N LEU A 179 3.44 -32.83 -7.15
CA LEU A 179 3.26 -32.22 -5.83
C LEU A 179 1.93 -31.47 -5.77
N VAL A 180 1.13 -31.78 -4.77
CA VAL A 180 -0.15 -31.11 -4.54
C VAL A 180 0.12 -29.74 -3.92
N THR A 181 -0.27 -28.68 -4.63
CA THR A 181 -0.18 -27.32 -4.13
C THR A 181 -1.55 -26.65 -4.16
N GLY A 182 -1.86 -25.87 -3.11
CA GLY A 182 -3.13 -25.19 -2.96
C GLY A 182 -3.39 -24.05 -3.96
N CYS A 183 -2.40 -23.66 -4.77
CA CYS A 183 -2.48 -22.51 -5.69
C CYS A 183 -2.98 -22.87 -7.11
N HIS A 184 -3.74 -23.96 -7.26
CA HIS A 184 -4.21 -24.46 -8.58
C HIS A 184 -3.10 -24.58 -9.63
N GLY A 185 -1.86 -24.86 -9.20
CA GLY A 185 -0.70 -25.00 -10.09
C GLY A 185 -0.04 -23.69 -10.53
N SER A 186 -0.44 -22.54 -10.00
CA SER A 186 0.14 -21.25 -10.40
C SER A 186 1.65 -21.16 -10.14
N CYS A 187 2.13 -21.70 -9.02
CA CYS A 187 3.58 -21.79 -8.73
C CYS A 187 4.30 -22.62 -9.77
N ARG A 188 3.72 -23.78 -10.12
CA ARG A 188 4.25 -24.66 -11.16
C ARG A 188 4.29 -23.98 -12.53
N MET A 189 3.21 -23.31 -12.91
CA MET A 189 3.14 -22.57 -14.18
C MET A 189 4.20 -21.48 -14.25
N ALA A 190 4.38 -20.70 -13.18
CA ALA A 190 5.40 -19.66 -13.12
C ALA A 190 6.81 -20.23 -13.24
N LEU A 191 7.13 -21.32 -12.52
CA LEU A 191 8.42 -21.98 -12.58
C LEU A 191 8.67 -22.61 -13.97
N ALA A 192 7.69 -23.35 -14.51
CA ALA A 192 7.80 -23.98 -15.82
C ALA A 192 8.01 -22.93 -16.93
N GLU A 193 7.26 -21.84 -16.90
CA GLU A 193 7.43 -20.75 -17.88
C GLU A 193 8.77 -20.05 -17.73
N THR A 194 9.27 -19.88 -16.49
CA THR A 194 10.60 -19.30 -16.22
C THR A 194 11.70 -20.21 -16.75
N VAL A 195 11.62 -21.53 -16.51
CA VAL A 195 12.59 -22.50 -17.04
C VAL A 195 12.56 -22.52 -18.56
N ARG A 196 11.38 -22.47 -19.18
CA ARG A 196 11.22 -22.49 -20.64
C ARG A 196 11.73 -21.23 -21.33
N THR A 197 11.51 -20.05 -20.73
CA THR A 197 11.78 -18.75 -21.39
C THR A 197 13.09 -18.11 -20.97
N GLY A 198 13.66 -18.52 -19.83
CA GLY A 198 14.81 -17.86 -19.20
C GLY A 198 14.50 -16.46 -18.65
N HIS A 199 13.22 -16.09 -18.56
CA HIS A 199 12.81 -14.76 -18.12
C HIS A 199 12.03 -14.81 -16.81
N ARG A 200 12.18 -13.75 -16.00
CA ARG A 200 11.42 -13.57 -14.76
C ARG A 200 9.92 -13.52 -15.05
N GLN A 201 9.16 -14.29 -14.29
CA GLN A 201 7.70 -14.28 -14.28
C GLN A 201 7.18 -13.68 -12.97
N GLU A 202 6.10 -12.91 -13.05
CA GLU A 202 5.45 -12.32 -11.87
C GLU A 202 3.95 -12.49 -11.96
N LEU A 203 3.37 -13.16 -10.96
CA LEU A 203 1.94 -13.39 -10.82
C LEU A 203 1.46 -12.71 -9.55
N LYS A 204 0.54 -11.74 -9.66
CA LYS A 204 0.05 -10.95 -8.52
C LYS A 204 -1.32 -11.40 -8.06
N ARG A 205 -1.55 -11.39 -6.74
CA ARG A 205 -2.86 -11.59 -6.09
C ARG A 205 -3.59 -12.86 -6.52
N ILE A 206 -2.88 -13.97 -6.51
CA ILE A 206 -3.46 -15.29 -6.79
C ILE A 206 -4.13 -15.83 -5.54
N ILE A 207 -5.34 -16.34 -5.70
CA ILE A 207 -6.05 -17.03 -4.63
C ILE A 207 -5.48 -18.45 -4.51
N CYS A 208 -4.77 -18.69 -3.41
CA CYS A 208 -4.25 -20.00 -3.03
C CYS A 208 -5.20 -20.62 -2.00
N ARG A 209 -5.68 -21.85 -2.24
CA ARG A 209 -6.49 -22.60 -1.28
C ARG A 209 -5.62 -23.67 -0.64
N ASP A 210 -5.46 -23.59 0.66
CA ASP A 210 -4.79 -24.64 1.44
C ASP A 210 -5.70 -25.86 1.59
N ASN A 211 -5.10 -27.03 1.87
CA ASN A 211 -5.84 -28.28 2.15
C ASN A 211 -6.82 -28.13 3.31
N GLU A 212 -6.61 -27.16 4.20
CA GLU A 212 -7.48 -26.83 5.35
C GLU A 212 -8.63 -25.85 5.03
N LYS A 213 -8.95 -25.59 3.76
CA LYS A 213 -10.00 -24.64 3.30
C LYS A 213 -9.72 -23.16 3.57
N HIS A 214 -8.54 -22.78 4.02
CA HIS A 214 -8.18 -21.36 4.14
C HIS A 214 -7.79 -20.81 2.77
N SER A 215 -8.42 -19.71 2.40
CA SER A 215 -8.09 -18.99 1.17
C SER A 215 -7.04 -17.93 1.49
N ARG A 216 -5.87 -18.00 0.84
CA ARG A 216 -4.80 -17.00 0.95
C ARG A 216 -4.66 -16.25 -0.36
N VAL A 217 -4.28 -14.99 -0.28
CA VAL A 217 -3.90 -14.18 -1.44
C VAL A 217 -2.39 -14.10 -1.48
N VAL A 218 -1.79 -14.63 -2.56
CA VAL A 218 -0.34 -14.71 -2.69
C VAL A 218 0.14 -14.04 -3.98
N SER A 219 1.35 -13.48 -3.94
CA SER A 219 2.08 -13.02 -5.12
C SER A 219 3.28 -13.92 -5.34
N ILE A 220 3.53 -14.35 -6.60
CA ILE A 220 4.57 -15.30 -6.98
C ILE A 220 5.53 -14.60 -7.92
N ILE A 221 6.82 -14.65 -7.59
CA ILE A 221 7.90 -14.17 -8.45
C ILE A 221 8.80 -15.37 -8.74
N ALA A 222 8.91 -15.78 -10.00
CA ALA A 222 9.82 -16.81 -10.44
C ALA A 222 10.97 -16.21 -11.26
N THR A 223 12.21 -16.59 -10.94
CA THR A 223 13.43 -16.07 -11.56
C THR A 223 14.33 -17.24 -11.96
N PRO A 224 14.98 -17.22 -13.14
CA PRO A 224 15.89 -18.28 -13.55
C PRO A 224 17.11 -18.31 -12.63
N THR A 225 17.61 -19.51 -12.34
CA THR A 225 18.90 -19.74 -11.68
C THR A 225 19.97 -20.08 -12.73
N LEU A 226 21.19 -19.58 -12.49
CA LEU A 226 22.33 -19.79 -13.38
C LEU A 226 23.38 -20.64 -12.66
N ASP A 227 24.09 -21.49 -13.39
CA ASP A 227 25.27 -22.21 -12.93
C ASP A 227 26.55 -21.34 -12.95
N GLU A 228 27.70 -21.95 -12.62
CA GLU A 228 29.00 -21.26 -12.60
C GLU A 228 29.44 -20.78 -14.00
N ASP A 229 28.94 -21.41 -15.06
CA ASP A 229 29.22 -21.06 -16.46
C ASP A 229 28.22 -20.04 -17.02
N GLY A 230 27.23 -19.58 -16.19
CA GLY A 230 26.20 -18.63 -16.57
C GLY A 230 25.08 -19.24 -17.39
N GLN A 231 24.99 -20.58 -17.49
CA GLN A 231 23.89 -21.26 -18.15
C GLN A 231 22.72 -21.46 -17.16
N GLN A 232 21.53 -21.55 -17.70
CA GLN A 232 20.34 -21.76 -16.88
C GLN A 232 20.37 -23.18 -16.28
N SER A 233 20.30 -23.24 -14.94
CA SER A 233 20.32 -24.48 -14.16
C SER A 233 18.96 -24.82 -13.54
N GLY A 234 17.96 -23.93 -13.72
CA GLY A 234 16.63 -24.13 -13.18
C GLY A 234 15.91 -22.81 -12.92
N ALA A 235 15.06 -22.77 -11.88
CA ALA A 235 14.35 -21.56 -11.46
C ALA A 235 14.08 -21.53 -9.95
N VAL A 236 13.98 -20.35 -9.38
CA VAL A 236 13.55 -20.11 -8.00
C VAL A 236 12.27 -19.31 -8.00
N ALA A 237 11.26 -19.76 -7.23
CA ALA A 237 10.04 -19.00 -6.97
C ALA A 237 10.01 -18.49 -5.53
N VAL A 238 9.69 -17.22 -5.37
CA VAL A 238 9.38 -16.58 -4.10
C VAL A 238 7.88 -16.34 -4.04
N ILE A 239 7.23 -16.85 -3.00
CA ILE A 239 5.78 -16.76 -2.80
C ILE A 239 5.56 -15.91 -1.56
N ARG A 240 4.99 -14.73 -1.75
CA ARG A 240 4.65 -13.78 -0.67
C ARG A 240 3.18 -13.91 -0.31
N ASP A 241 2.88 -14.08 0.96
CA ASP A 241 1.52 -14.06 1.49
C ASP A 241 1.08 -12.61 1.69
N GLU A 242 0.08 -12.17 0.92
CA GLU A 242 -0.51 -10.83 0.97
C GLU A 242 -1.93 -10.85 1.55
N THR A 243 -2.34 -11.93 2.22
CA THR A 243 -3.72 -12.12 2.73
C THR A 243 -4.12 -11.04 3.72
N GLU A 244 -3.24 -10.68 4.63
CA GLU A 244 -3.52 -9.61 5.62
C GLU A 244 -3.66 -8.26 4.92
N LEU A 245 -2.76 -7.94 4.00
CA LEU A 245 -2.82 -6.72 3.19
C LEU A 245 -4.11 -6.64 2.38
N ASP A 246 -4.48 -7.72 1.67
CA ASP A 246 -5.72 -7.79 0.89
C ASP A 246 -6.96 -7.66 1.79
N THR A 247 -6.93 -8.25 2.98
CA THR A 247 -8.03 -8.14 3.96
C THR A 247 -8.18 -6.72 4.47
N LEU A 248 -7.07 -6.06 4.82
CA LEU A 248 -7.07 -4.67 5.26
C LEU A 248 -7.53 -3.72 4.15
N GLU A 249 -7.06 -3.93 2.92
CA GLU A 249 -7.52 -3.16 1.76
C GLU A 249 -9.02 -3.34 1.51
N ARG A 250 -9.54 -4.57 1.60
CA ARG A 250 -10.99 -4.84 1.48
C ARG A 250 -11.78 -4.18 2.60
N GLN A 251 -11.31 -4.23 3.84
CA GLN A 251 -11.95 -3.55 4.96
C GLN A 251 -11.96 -2.02 4.77
N LEU A 252 -10.87 -1.43 4.30
CA LEU A 252 -10.80 -0.02 3.94
C LEU A 252 -11.75 0.33 2.80
N GLN A 253 -11.86 -0.53 1.78
CA GLN A 253 -12.81 -0.36 0.69
C GLN A 253 -14.26 -0.49 1.16
N GLN A 254 -14.57 -1.43 2.06
CA GLN A 254 -15.92 -1.56 2.64
C GLN A 254 -16.29 -0.33 3.48
N ARG A 255 -15.37 0.22 4.27
CA ARG A 255 -15.60 1.46 5.02
C ARG A 255 -15.73 2.69 4.12
N SER A 256 -15.20 2.65 2.90
CA SER A 256 -15.28 3.76 1.94
C SER A 256 -16.54 3.74 1.07
N ARG A 257 -17.40 2.74 1.22
CA ARG A 257 -18.68 2.62 0.52
C ARG A 257 -19.83 2.49 1.51
N PHE A 258 -20.81 3.38 1.37
CA PHE A 258 -22.06 3.31 2.10
C PHE A 258 -23.21 3.25 1.09
N GLN A 259 -23.82 2.09 0.93
CA GLN A 259 -24.76 1.82 -0.15
C GLN A 259 -24.15 2.21 -1.53
N SER A 260 -24.75 3.16 -2.23
CA SER A 260 -24.25 3.67 -3.52
C SER A 260 -23.30 4.88 -3.37
N ILE A 261 -23.03 5.33 -2.14
CA ILE A 261 -22.20 6.52 -1.86
C ILE A 261 -20.77 6.07 -1.63
N ILE A 262 -19.82 6.77 -2.27
CA ILE A 262 -18.38 6.55 -2.12
C ILE A 262 -17.76 7.72 -1.38
N GLY A 263 -17.02 7.44 -0.30
CA GLY A 263 -16.30 8.44 0.46
C GLY A 263 -15.57 7.84 1.64
N ARG A 264 -14.32 8.26 1.86
CA ARG A 264 -13.50 7.91 3.02
C ARG A 264 -13.12 9.13 3.87
N ALA A 265 -13.31 10.32 3.32
CA ALA A 265 -13.03 11.56 4.03
C ALA A 265 -13.80 11.60 5.37
N PRO A 266 -13.22 12.13 6.46
CA PRO A 266 -13.85 12.19 7.78
C PRO A 266 -15.25 12.79 7.75
N ALA A 267 -15.47 13.86 6.95
CA ALA A 267 -16.77 14.49 6.78
C ALA A 267 -17.80 13.54 6.16
N MET A 268 -17.39 12.66 5.21
CA MET A 268 -18.28 11.67 4.62
C MET A 268 -18.59 10.54 5.62
N GLN A 269 -17.63 10.10 6.42
CA GLN A 269 -17.85 9.09 7.46
C GLN A 269 -18.84 9.59 8.52
N HIS A 270 -18.73 10.86 8.91
CA HIS A 270 -19.71 11.50 9.80
C HIS A 270 -21.12 11.53 9.15
N LEU A 271 -21.19 11.90 7.87
CA LEU A 271 -22.46 11.86 7.12
C LEU A 271 -23.08 10.45 7.10
N PHE A 272 -22.29 9.39 6.90
CA PHE A 272 -22.77 8.00 6.92
C PHE A 272 -23.35 7.63 8.29
N THR A 273 -22.65 7.98 9.37
CA THR A 273 -23.16 7.77 10.74
C THR A 273 -24.49 8.49 10.98
N LEU A 274 -24.64 9.73 10.47
CA LEU A 274 -25.88 10.47 10.56
C LEU A 274 -27.00 9.82 9.72
N ILE A 275 -26.71 9.31 8.52
CA ILE A 275 -27.70 8.60 7.69
C ILE A 275 -28.21 7.36 8.42
N GLU A 276 -27.33 6.57 9.04
CA GLU A 276 -27.71 5.39 9.83
C GLU A 276 -28.61 5.77 11.02
N ALA A 277 -28.21 6.79 11.78
CA ALA A 277 -28.98 7.25 12.93
C ALA A 277 -30.38 7.78 12.54
N LEU A 278 -30.51 8.34 11.34
CA LEU A 278 -31.75 8.94 10.85
C LEU A 278 -32.60 7.97 10.03
N ALA A 279 -32.09 6.80 9.71
CA ALA A 279 -32.76 5.85 8.82
C ALA A 279 -34.18 5.48 9.31
N ASP A 280 -34.36 5.24 10.60
CA ASP A 280 -35.63 4.83 11.21
C ASP A 280 -36.49 6.00 11.71
N VAL A 281 -35.97 7.23 11.60
CA VAL A 281 -36.70 8.41 12.06
C VAL A 281 -37.69 8.87 10.99
N THR A 282 -38.96 9.10 11.37
CA THR A 282 -40.03 9.56 10.44
C THR A 282 -40.01 11.07 10.21
N SER A 283 -39.19 11.83 10.92
CA SER A 283 -39.06 13.27 10.77
C SER A 283 -38.59 13.68 9.38
N THR A 284 -38.95 14.90 8.98
CA THR A 284 -38.47 15.51 7.73
C THR A 284 -36.95 15.72 7.76
N VAL A 285 -36.29 15.35 6.68
CA VAL A 285 -34.82 15.57 6.52
C VAL A 285 -34.59 16.55 5.38
N LEU A 286 -33.79 17.58 5.65
CA LEU A 286 -33.32 18.55 4.67
C LEU A 286 -31.85 18.27 4.32
N ILE A 287 -31.59 17.91 3.08
CA ILE A 287 -30.24 17.65 2.55
C ILE A 287 -29.74 18.92 1.86
N CYS A 288 -28.67 19.49 2.36
CA CYS A 288 -28.02 20.68 1.79
C CYS A 288 -26.68 20.30 1.14
N GLY A 289 -26.36 20.89 0.00
CA GLY A 289 -25.10 20.69 -0.67
C GLY A 289 -25.12 21.26 -2.08
N GLU A 290 -23.94 21.58 -2.61
CA GLU A 290 -23.78 22.10 -3.97
C GLU A 290 -24.34 21.13 -5.02
N SER A 291 -24.57 21.64 -6.23
CA SER A 291 -24.99 20.78 -7.35
C SER A 291 -23.91 19.73 -7.63
N GLY A 292 -24.32 18.48 -7.90
CA GLY A 292 -23.41 17.39 -8.23
C GLY A 292 -22.69 16.75 -7.03
N THR A 293 -23.02 17.08 -5.78
CA THR A 293 -22.42 16.45 -4.57
C THR A 293 -22.98 15.06 -4.25
N GLY A 294 -24.14 14.68 -4.83
CA GLY A 294 -24.79 13.38 -4.61
C GLY A 294 -25.98 13.41 -3.67
N LYS A 295 -26.72 14.53 -3.56
CA LYS A 295 -27.92 14.68 -2.69
C LYS A 295 -28.96 13.57 -2.91
N GLU A 296 -29.18 13.15 -4.15
CA GLU A 296 -30.11 12.08 -4.49
C GLU A 296 -29.68 10.72 -3.92
N LEU A 297 -28.36 10.42 -3.98
CA LEU A 297 -27.82 9.16 -3.40
C LEU A 297 -27.96 9.12 -1.88
N VAL A 298 -27.80 10.27 -1.21
CA VAL A 298 -28.04 10.40 0.25
C VAL A 298 -29.50 10.16 0.59
N ALA A 299 -30.43 10.73 -0.19
CA ALA A 299 -31.85 10.51 -0.01
C ALA A 299 -32.25 9.03 -0.23
N GLN A 300 -31.65 8.39 -1.23
CA GLN A 300 -31.86 6.97 -1.50
C GLN A 300 -31.29 6.10 -0.36
N ALA A 301 -30.10 6.40 0.14
CA ALA A 301 -29.49 5.69 1.27
C ALA A 301 -30.34 5.80 2.55
N LEU A 302 -30.89 6.98 2.86
CA LEU A 302 -31.82 7.19 3.98
C LEU A 302 -33.09 6.32 3.87
N HIS A 303 -33.57 6.10 2.66
CA HIS A 303 -34.72 5.21 2.42
C HIS A 303 -34.35 3.73 2.54
N GLU A 304 -33.23 3.32 1.90
CA GLU A 304 -32.78 1.93 1.85
C GLU A 304 -32.31 1.38 3.21
N CYS A 305 -31.77 2.24 4.08
CA CYS A 305 -31.39 1.86 5.44
C CYS A 305 -32.58 1.85 6.42
N GLY A 306 -33.71 2.50 6.08
CA GLY A 306 -34.81 2.67 7.02
C GLY A 306 -35.87 1.55 6.99
N THR A 307 -36.81 1.63 7.93
CA THR A 307 -37.95 0.70 8.07
C THR A 307 -38.87 0.66 6.85
N ARG A 308 -38.85 1.70 6.00
CA ARG A 308 -39.66 1.82 4.77
C ARG A 308 -38.93 1.34 3.51
N LYS A 309 -37.77 0.64 3.59
CA LYS A 309 -36.93 0.22 2.45
C LYS A 309 -37.68 -0.61 1.38
N SER A 310 -38.70 -1.36 1.77
CA SER A 310 -39.53 -2.17 0.86
C SER A 310 -40.78 -1.43 0.34
N LYS A 311 -40.95 -0.17 0.73
CA LYS A 311 -42.09 0.68 0.36
C LYS A 311 -41.73 1.60 -0.80
N PRO A 312 -42.67 2.27 -1.45
CA PRO A 312 -42.37 3.16 -2.58
C PRO A 312 -41.40 4.28 -2.20
N PHE A 313 -40.39 4.52 -3.07
CA PHE A 313 -39.54 5.68 -3.02
C PHE A 313 -39.81 6.53 -4.26
N ILE A 314 -40.50 7.65 -4.08
CA ILE A 314 -40.92 8.53 -5.16
C ILE A 314 -40.00 9.76 -5.21
N LYS A 315 -39.34 9.96 -6.34
CA LYS A 315 -38.43 11.09 -6.58
C LYS A 315 -39.13 12.14 -7.45
N LEU A 316 -38.93 13.41 -7.14
CA LEU A 316 -39.36 14.54 -7.96
C LEU A 316 -38.38 15.68 -7.86
N ASN A 317 -37.92 16.19 -9.00
CA ASN A 317 -37.15 17.43 -9.07
C ASN A 317 -38.09 18.60 -9.27
N CYS A 318 -38.09 19.54 -8.33
CA CYS A 318 -39.00 20.69 -8.34
C CYS A 318 -38.63 21.76 -9.36
N ALA A 319 -37.36 21.85 -9.75
CA ALA A 319 -36.90 22.81 -10.75
C ALA A 319 -37.08 22.35 -12.21
N ALA A 320 -37.38 21.05 -12.41
CA ALA A 320 -37.42 20.48 -13.75
C ALA A 320 -38.75 20.76 -14.50
N LEU A 321 -39.78 21.23 -13.79
CA LEU A 321 -41.16 21.36 -14.33
C LEU A 321 -41.66 22.78 -14.13
N PRO A 322 -42.46 23.33 -15.09
CA PRO A 322 -43.24 24.54 -14.88
C PRO A 322 -44.20 24.39 -13.72
N GLU A 323 -44.51 25.49 -13.01
CA GLU A 323 -45.30 25.50 -11.77
C GLU A 323 -46.62 24.72 -11.87
N GLY A 324 -47.46 24.95 -12.85
CA GLY A 324 -48.74 24.26 -12.98
C GLY A 324 -48.62 22.75 -13.23
N LEU A 325 -47.57 22.31 -13.93
CA LEU A 325 -47.25 20.89 -14.11
C LEU A 325 -46.70 20.29 -12.82
N LEU A 326 -45.86 21.01 -12.11
CA LEU A 326 -45.28 20.58 -10.83
C LEU A 326 -46.37 20.35 -9.78
N GLU A 327 -47.34 21.28 -9.71
CA GLU A 327 -48.52 21.17 -8.82
C GLU A 327 -49.35 19.93 -9.14
N SER A 328 -49.66 19.73 -10.42
CA SER A 328 -50.40 18.55 -10.92
C SER A 328 -49.62 17.24 -10.70
N GLU A 329 -48.32 17.21 -10.84
CA GLU A 329 -47.49 16.05 -10.52
C GLU A 329 -47.51 15.74 -9.01
N LEU A 330 -47.30 16.75 -8.15
CA LEU A 330 -47.25 16.57 -6.69
C LEU A 330 -48.57 16.09 -6.12
N PHE A 331 -49.67 16.80 -6.40
CA PHE A 331 -50.94 16.62 -5.72
C PHE A 331 -51.97 15.81 -6.54
N GLY A 332 -51.75 15.70 -7.85
CA GLY A 332 -52.73 15.14 -8.77
C GLY A 332 -53.78 16.17 -9.20
N HIS A 333 -54.65 15.82 -10.14
CA HIS A 333 -55.74 16.66 -10.60
C HIS A 333 -56.97 15.84 -10.95
N VAL A 334 -58.16 16.48 -10.89
CA VAL A 334 -59.36 15.91 -11.43
C VAL A 334 -59.59 16.40 -12.86
N ARG A 335 -60.35 15.67 -13.64
CA ARG A 335 -60.75 16.03 -14.99
C ARG A 335 -61.37 17.45 -15.01
N GLY A 336 -60.89 18.30 -15.92
CA GLY A 336 -61.35 19.68 -16.08
C GLY A 336 -60.70 20.71 -15.14
N ALA A 337 -59.75 20.33 -14.31
CA ALA A 337 -59.07 21.23 -13.37
C ALA A 337 -58.32 22.39 -14.06
N PHE A 338 -57.82 22.18 -15.28
CA PHE A 338 -57.19 23.19 -16.12
C PHE A 338 -57.27 22.80 -17.59
N THR A 339 -56.93 23.73 -18.50
CA THR A 339 -56.92 23.49 -19.94
C THR A 339 -55.92 22.37 -20.29
N GLY A 340 -56.45 21.21 -20.72
CA GLY A 340 -55.66 20.00 -20.98
C GLY A 340 -55.83 18.86 -19.95
N ALA A 341 -56.58 19.07 -18.87
CA ALA A 341 -56.90 18.03 -17.88
C ALA A 341 -58.02 17.10 -18.41
N ILE A 342 -57.70 16.19 -19.34
CA ILE A 342 -58.66 15.31 -20.03
C ILE A 342 -59.15 14.18 -19.11
N LYS A 343 -58.34 13.73 -18.15
CA LYS A 343 -58.64 12.63 -17.21
C LYS A 343 -58.04 12.91 -15.83
N ASP A 344 -58.55 12.20 -14.83
CA ASP A 344 -57.99 12.25 -13.47
C ASP A 344 -56.55 11.74 -13.45
N LYS A 345 -55.73 12.35 -12.60
CA LYS A 345 -54.34 11.96 -12.37
C LYS A 345 -54.00 11.82 -10.89
N VAL A 346 -53.45 10.70 -10.52
CA VAL A 346 -52.95 10.42 -9.16
C VAL A 346 -51.62 11.13 -8.94
N GLY A 347 -51.53 11.95 -7.88
CA GLY A 347 -50.33 12.70 -7.53
C GLY A 347 -49.21 11.85 -6.93
N ARG A 348 -48.00 12.43 -6.91
CA ARG A 348 -46.80 11.78 -6.36
C ARG A 348 -46.92 11.52 -4.86
N PHE A 349 -47.54 12.41 -4.09
CA PHE A 349 -47.80 12.18 -2.66
C PHE A 349 -48.69 10.95 -2.43
N GLN A 350 -49.74 10.77 -3.22
CA GLN A 350 -50.60 9.57 -3.14
C GLN A 350 -49.82 8.30 -3.50
N LYS A 351 -48.97 8.36 -4.54
CA LYS A 351 -48.13 7.22 -4.95
C LYS A 351 -47.05 6.87 -3.91
N ALA A 352 -46.65 7.84 -3.10
CA ALA A 352 -45.69 7.65 -2.02
C ALA A 352 -46.32 7.17 -0.71
N HIS A 353 -47.64 6.97 -0.67
CA HIS A 353 -48.34 6.55 0.55
C HIS A 353 -47.77 5.27 1.14
N GLY A 354 -47.49 5.26 2.45
CA GLY A 354 -46.78 4.20 3.17
C GLY A 354 -45.28 4.18 2.97
N GLY A 355 -44.72 5.01 2.06
CA GLY A 355 -43.31 5.04 1.66
C GLY A 355 -42.62 6.36 1.95
N THR A 356 -41.77 6.79 1.01
CA THR A 356 -40.94 8.00 1.12
C THR A 356 -41.06 8.82 -0.17
N ILE A 357 -41.19 10.14 -0.03
CA ILE A 357 -41.06 11.09 -1.14
C ILE A 357 -39.75 11.87 -1.00
N PHE A 358 -39.04 12.01 -2.09
CA PHE A 358 -37.85 12.86 -2.19
C PHE A 358 -38.11 14.03 -3.14
N LEU A 359 -38.02 15.25 -2.59
CA LEU A 359 -38.23 16.50 -3.31
C LEU A 359 -36.86 17.20 -3.49
N ASP A 360 -36.33 17.11 -4.70
CA ASP A 360 -35.06 17.78 -5.02
C ASP A 360 -35.28 19.22 -5.44
N GLU A 361 -34.30 20.08 -5.17
CA GLU A 361 -34.30 21.53 -5.44
C GLU A 361 -35.54 22.24 -4.87
N ILE A 362 -35.82 21.97 -3.57
CA ILE A 362 -37.00 22.51 -2.89
C ILE A 362 -36.98 24.05 -2.76
N GLY A 363 -35.80 24.67 -2.90
CA GLY A 363 -35.65 26.12 -2.90
C GLY A 363 -36.25 26.84 -4.11
N ASP A 364 -36.64 26.11 -5.18
CA ASP A 364 -37.14 26.69 -6.43
C ASP A 364 -38.68 26.64 -6.58
N ILE A 365 -39.40 26.19 -5.54
CA ILE A 365 -40.86 26.16 -5.58
C ILE A 365 -41.46 27.55 -5.38
N SER A 366 -42.59 27.79 -6.11
CA SER A 366 -43.32 29.08 -6.01
C SER A 366 -43.96 29.29 -4.66
N PRO A 367 -44.26 30.56 -4.27
CA PRO A 367 -44.95 30.87 -3.00
C PRO A 367 -46.27 30.11 -2.83
N ALA A 368 -47.02 29.88 -3.90
CA ALA A 368 -48.27 29.12 -3.86
C ALA A 368 -48.02 27.65 -3.47
N LEU A 369 -47.02 27.03 -4.07
CA LEU A 369 -46.63 25.66 -3.73
C LEU A 369 -46.04 25.53 -2.33
N GLN A 370 -45.35 26.56 -1.83
CA GLN A 370 -44.86 26.60 -0.45
C GLN A 370 -45.98 26.51 0.56
N ILE A 371 -47.10 27.23 0.33
CA ILE A 371 -48.29 27.19 1.20
C ILE A 371 -48.92 25.78 1.19
N ARG A 372 -49.07 25.19 0.01
CA ARG A 372 -49.65 23.84 -0.11
C ARG A 372 -48.77 22.77 0.54
N LEU A 373 -47.45 22.85 0.34
CA LEU A 373 -46.51 21.92 0.96
C LEU A 373 -46.50 22.06 2.48
N LEU A 374 -46.65 23.27 3.02
CA LEU A 374 -46.76 23.51 4.45
C LEU A 374 -47.96 22.80 5.04
N ARG A 375 -49.13 22.86 4.39
CA ARG A 375 -50.35 22.11 4.81
C ARG A 375 -50.09 20.61 4.83
N VAL A 376 -49.46 20.05 3.79
CA VAL A 376 -49.09 18.63 3.75
C VAL A 376 -48.22 18.21 4.93
N LEU A 377 -47.22 19.04 5.30
CA LEU A 377 -46.32 18.78 6.42
C LEU A 377 -47.02 18.85 7.78
N GLN A 378 -48.07 19.71 7.92
CA GLN A 378 -48.79 19.91 9.16
C GLN A 378 -49.93 18.93 9.35
N GLU A 379 -50.75 18.78 8.33
CA GLU A 379 -52.04 18.07 8.41
C GLU A 379 -51.95 16.60 7.94
N ARG A 380 -50.87 16.25 7.20
CA ARG A 380 -50.70 14.93 6.58
C ARG A 380 -51.83 14.60 5.59
N GLU A 381 -52.38 15.64 4.95
CA GLU A 381 -53.44 15.55 3.96
C GLU A 381 -53.07 16.33 2.70
N ILE A 382 -53.59 15.90 1.59
CA ILE A 382 -53.45 16.58 0.28
C ILE A 382 -54.80 16.81 -0.34
N GLU A 383 -54.92 17.85 -1.16
CA GLU A 383 -56.08 18.13 -2.02
C GLU A 383 -55.59 18.08 -3.49
N ARG A 384 -56.39 17.43 -4.38
CA ARG A 384 -56.12 17.42 -5.82
C ARG A 384 -56.42 18.78 -6.43
N VAL A 385 -55.73 19.11 -7.51
CA VAL A 385 -56.02 20.34 -8.25
C VAL A 385 -57.43 20.23 -8.84
N GLY A 386 -58.29 21.20 -8.55
CA GLY A 386 -59.69 21.23 -8.95
C GLY A 386 -60.64 20.43 -8.05
N ASP A 387 -60.18 19.89 -6.90
CA ASP A 387 -60.97 19.19 -5.91
C ASP A 387 -60.49 19.57 -4.51
N SER A 388 -61.40 19.97 -3.63
CA SER A 388 -61.11 20.34 -2.23
C SER A 388 -61.31 19.18 -1.24
N THR A 389 -61.50 17.94 -1.73
CA THR A 389 -61.62 16.78 -0.85
C THR A 389 -60.25 16.40 -0.26
N PRO A 390 -60.08 16.43 1.08
CA PRO A 390 -58.82 16.07 1.70
C PRO A 390 -58.55 14.56 1.62
N ILE A 391 -57.34 14.19 1.26
CA ILE A 391 -56.88 12.79 1.16
C ILE A 391 -55.75 12.60 2.15
N LYS A 392 -55.95 11.72 3.16
CA LYS A 392 -54.93 11.42 4.17
C LYS A 392 -53.77 10.63 3.56
N ILE A 393 -52.57 11.03 3.92
CA ILE A 393 -51.32 10.38 3.47
C ILE A 393 -50.41 10.08 4.65
N ASP A 394 -49.74 8.93 4.62
CA ASP A 394 -48.61 8.60 5.49
C ASP A 394 -47.37 8.52 4.64
N VAL A 395 -46.59 9.58 4.61
CA VAL A 395 -45.41 9.67 3.76
C VAL A 395 -44.23 10.27 4.55
N ARG A 396 -43.07 9.62 4.49
CA ARG A 396 -41.80 10.22 4.96
C ARG A 396 -41.31 11.22 3.91
N ILE A 397 -40.98 12.43 4.33
CA ILE A 397 -40.55 13.50 3.42
C ILE A 397 -39.07 13.74 3.59
N ILE A 398 -38.32 13.65 2.49
CA ILE A 398 -36.92 14.01 2.37
C ILE A 398 -36.83 15.11 1.32
N THR A 399 -36.15 16.22 1.63
CA THR A 399 -35.98 17.36 0.73
C THR A 399 -34.53 17.66 0.48
N ALA A 400 -34.20 18.20 -0.68
CA ALA A 400 -32.84 18.63 -0.97
C ALA A 400 -32.80 20.00 -1.63
N THR A 401 -31.70 20.73 -1.41
CA THR A 401 -31.46 22.02 -2.04
C THR A 401 -29.95 22.32 -2.15
N ASN A 402 -29.58 23.05 -3.19
CA ASN A 402 -28.25 23.66 -3.35
C ASN A 402 -28.26 25.14 -2.94
N GLN A 403 -29.42 25.69 -2.55
CA GLN A 403 -29.61 27.11 -2.27
C GLN A 403 -29.52 27.42 -0.77
N ASN A 404 -29.13 28.66 -0.47
CA ASN A 404 -29.14 29.18 0.90
C ASN A 404 -30.57 29.65 1.27
N LEU A 405 -31.38 28.73 1.83
CA LEU A 405 -32.77 29.01 2.23
C LEU A 405 -32.87 30.18 3.24
N PRO A 406 -32.04 30.35 4.27
CA PRO A 406 -32.02 31.51 5.12
C PRO A 406 -31.89 32.83 4.37
N GLU A 407 -31.06 32.91 3.35
CA GLU A 407 -30.94 34.09 2.51
C GLU A 407 -32.18 34.34 1.66
N LYS A 408 -32.81 33.28 1.11
CA LYS A 408 -34.11 33.41 0.43
C LYS A 408 -35.24 33.87 1.33
N ILE A 409 -35.22 33.46 2.59
CA ILE A 409 -36.19 33.95 3.60
C ILE A 409 -36.04 35.47 3.82
N SER A 410 -34.80 35.94 3.96
CA SER A 410 -34.55 37.39 4.16
C SER A 410 -34.97 38.24 2.96
N ARG A 411 -34.99 37.64 1.74
CA ARG A 411 -35.49 38.31 0.52
C ARG A 411 -36.99 38.15 0.28
N GLY A 412 -37.71 37.40 1.14
CA GLY A 412 -39.12 37.13 0.98
C GLY A 412 -39.47 36.08 -0.10
N GLU A 413 -38.47 35.40 -0.66
CA GLU A 413 -38.63 34.37 -1.71
C GLU A 413 -39.01 33.00 -1.15
N PHE A 414 -38.75 32.74 0.12
CA PHE A 414 -39.08 31.51 0.81
C PHE A 414 -39.72 31.79 2.17
N ARG A 415 -40.73 31.02 2.51
CA ARG A 415 -41.48 31.22 3.76
C ARG A 415 -40.70 30.64 4.95
N GLN A 416 -40.65 31.40 6.03
CA GLN A 416 -39.99 31.02 7.27
C GLN A 416 -40.66 29.81 7.97
N ASP A 417 -42.03 29.77 7.94
CA ASP A 417 -42.79 28.70 8.55
C ASP A 417 -42.55 27.34 7.87
N LEU A 418 -42.47 27.32 6.55
CA LEU A 418 -42.13 26.15 5.77
C LEU A 418 -40.70 25.68 6.07
N TYR A 419 -39.73 26.63 6.13
CA TYR A 419 -38.34 26.30 6.43
C TYR A 419 -38.23 25.55 7.75
N TYR A 420 -38.84 26.01 8.85
CA TYR A 420 -38.77 25.30 10.13
C TYR A 420 -39.42 23.92 10.11
N ARG A 421 -40.38 23.67 9.25
CA ARG A 421 -41.03 22.36 9.08
C ARG A 421 -40.19 21.42 8.22
N LEU A 422 -39.40 21.93 7.26
CA LEU A 422 -38.47 21.15 6.45
C LEU A 422 -37.17 20.87 7.17
N ASN A 423 -36.64 21.85 7.89
CA ASN A 423 -35.36 21.80 8.58
C ASN A 423 -35.48 21.24 10.01
N VAL A 424 -36.12 20.08 10.16
CA VAL A 424 -36.17 19.37 11.46
C VAL A 424 -34.85 18.66 11.71
N VAL A 425 -34.32 17.99 10.67
CA VAL A 425 -32.98 17.41 10.68
C VAL A 425 -32.26 17.84 9.40
N ARG A 426 -31.06 18.41 9.57
CA ARG A 426 -30.24 18.88 8.46
C ARG A 426 -29.05 17.95 8.22
N LEU A 427 -28.82 17.61 6.95
CA LEU A 427 -27.66 16.88 6.48
C LEU A 427 -26.92 17.76 5.46
N ASP A 428 -25.69 18.11 5.77
CA ASP A 428 -24.83 18.88 4.87
C ASP A 428 -23.85 17.93 4.16
N ILE A 429 -23.86 17.96 2.83
CA ILE A 429 -22.92 17.18 2.02
C ILE A 429 -21.73 18.09 1.66
N PRO A 430 -20.51 17.74 2.04
CA PRO A 430 -19.34 18.56 1.73
C PRO A 430 -19.08 18.58 0.22
N PRO A 431 -18.66 19.71 -0.36
CA PRO A 431 -18.23 19.80 -1.74
C PRO A 431 -16.95 18.98 -1.97
N LEU A 432 -16.71 18.57 -3.22
CA LEU A 432 -15.59 17.67 -3.54
C LEU A 432 -14.21 18.25 -3.18
N ARG A 433 -14.04 19.59 -3.25
CA ARG A 433 -12.83 20.29 -2.84
C ARG A 433 -12.49 20.16 -1.35
N GLU A 434 -13.45 19.85 -0.49
CA GLU A 434 -13.28 19.62 0.95
C GLU A 434 -13.07 18.12 1.29
N ARG A 435 -13.15 17.24 0.28
CA ARG A 435 -12.95 15.80 0.39
C ARG A 435 -12.08 15.24 -0.73
N LEU A 436 -10.97 15.89 -1.03
CA LEU A 436 -10.05 15.50 -2.10
C LEU A 436 -9.53 14.06 -1.95
N GLU A 437 -9.47 13.56 -0.72
CA GLU A 437 -9.12 12.16 -0.42
C GLU A 437 -10.06 11.15 -1.08
N ASP A 438 -11.29 11.53 -1.41
CA ASP A 438 -12.26 10.66 -2.07
C ASP A 438 -12.02 10.55 -3.59
N ILE A 439 -11.28 11.49 -4.20
CA ILE A 439 -11.03 11.52 -5.65
C ILE A 439 -10.46 10.20 -6.17
N PRO A 440 -9.41 9.60 -5.58
CA PRO A 440 -8.86 8.33 -6.07
C PRO A 440 -9.89 7.18 -6.07
N LEU A 441 -10.76 7.13 -5.05
CA LEU A 441 -11.82 6.12 -4.95
C LEU A 441 -12.91 6.34 -6.01
N LEU A 442 -13.33 7.59 -6.20
CA LEU A 442 -14.31 7.97 -7.22
C LEU A 442 -13.77 7.69 -8.62
N VAL A 443 -12.50 8.02 -8.87
CA VAL A 443 -11.82 7.70 -10.15
C VAL A 443 -11.82 6.20 -10.40
N SER A 444 -11.38 5.39 -9.43
CA SER A 444 -11.37 3.93 -9.58
C SER A 444 -12.76 3.36 -9.87
N HIS A 445 -13.79 3.88 -9.20
CA HIS A 445 -15.17 3.48 -9.42
C HIS A 445 -15.66 3.84 -10.83
N PHE A 446 -15.41 5.07 -11.29
CA PHE A 446 -15.83 5.51 -12.61
C PHE A 446 -15.08 4.79 -13.72
N LEU A 447 -13.76 4.60 -13.59
CA LEU A 447 -12.97 3.83 -14.56
C LEU A 447 -13.49 2.39 -14.69
N GLN A 448 -13.80 1.72 -13.58
CA GLN A 448 -14.39 0.37 -13.60
C GLN A 448 -15.74 0.37 -14.32
N ARG A 449 -16.60 1.34 -14.03
CA ARG A 449 -17.92 1.48 -14.66
C ARG A 449 -17.81 1.76 -16.16
N PHE A 450 -16.90 2.65 -16.57
CA PHE A 450 -16.69 2.98 -17.98
C PHE A 450 -15.98 1.85 -18.72
N SER A 451 -15.09 1.08 -18.07
CA SER A 451 -14.50 -0.13 -18.66
C SER A 451 -15.58 -1.14 -19.06
N GLN A 452 -16.60 -1.34 -18.20
CA GLN A 452 -17.74 -2.19 -18.51
C GLN A 452 -18.63 -1.57 -19.61
N LYS A 453 -18.93 -0.25 -19.52
CA LYS A 453 -19.81 0.44 -20.46
C LYS A 453 -19.24 0.46 -21.89
N PHE A 454 -17.94 0.66 -22.04
CA PHE A 454 -17.29 0.78 -23.35
C PHE A 454 -16.58 -0.50 -23.80
N SER A 455 -16.63 -1.58 -23.01
CA SER A 455 -15.94 -2.85 -23.29
C SER A 455 -14.43 -2.65 -23.55
N ARG A 456 -13.81 -1.71 -22.83
CA ARG A 456 -12.38 -1.39 -22.88
C ARG A 456 -11.79 -1.48 -21.49
N ASN A 457 -10.51 -1.82 -21.38
CA ASN A 457 -9.84 -1.91 -20.09
C ASN A 457 -9.06 -0.62 -19.78
N TYR A 458 -9.60 0.20 -18.86
CA TYR A 458 -8.92 1.38 -18.34
C TYR A 458 -8.32 1.04 -16.98
N SER A 459 -6.98 0.97 -16.92
CA SER A 459 -6.27 0.51 -15.72
C SER A 459 -5.92 1.64 -14.74
N SER A 460 -5.55 2.82 -15.25
CA SER A 460 -5.06 3.92 -14.40
C SER A 460 -5.07 5.26 -15.14
N LEU A 461 -4.82 6.32 -14.36
CA LEU A 461 -4.52 7.66 -14.85
C LEU A 461 -3.01 7.90 -14.81
N SER A 462 -2.47 8.71 -15.70
CA SER A 462 -1.08 9.19 -15.59
C SER A 462 -0.91 10.11 -14.38
N GLU A 463 0.30 10.19 -13.83
CA GLU A 463 0.62 11.04 -12.67
C GLU A 463 0.25 12.51 -12.89
N ASN A 464 0.46 13.03 -14.08
CA ASN A 464 0.09 14.40 -14.45
C ASN A 464 -1.42 14.64 -14.38
N VAL A 465 -2.23 13.66 -14.79
CA VAL A 465 -3.70 13.73 -14.69
C VAL A 465 -4.12 13.70 -13.23
N VAL A 466 -3.58 12.79 -12.43
CA VAL A 466 -3.88 12.72 -10.98
C VAL A 466 -3.55 14.05 -10.30
N ALA A 467 -2.37 14.62 -10.56
CA ALA A 467 -1.98 15.93 -10.01
C ALA A 467 -2.94 17.04 -10.41
N ALA A 468 -3.40 17.07 -11.67
CA ALA A 468 -4.39 18.03 -12.15
C ALA A 468 -5.75 17.88 -11.46
N LEU A 469 -6.22 16.63 -11.25
CA LEU A 469 -7.47 16.35 -10.54
C LEU A 469 -7.43 16.85 -9.09
N MET A 470 -6.29 16.69 -8.41
CA MET A 470 -6.11 17.12 -7.01
C MET A 470 -6.01 18.64 -6.82
N GLN A 471 -5.65 19.37 -7.88
CA GLN A 471 -5.54 20.85 -7.85
C GLN A 471 -6.81 21.57 -8.28
N HIS A 472 -7.78 20.86 -8.86
CA HIS A 472 -8.99 21.45 -9.38
C HIS A 472 -10.01 21.75 -8.28
N ASN A 473 -10.78 22.86 -8.41
CA ASN A 473 -11.76 23.30 -7.41
C ASN A 473 -13.12 22.60 -7.46
N TRP A 474 -13.39 21.85 -8.53
CA TRP A 474 -14.60 21.04 -8.71
C TRP A 474 -15.92 21.82 -8.50
N PRO A 475 -16.20 22.90 -9.24
CA PRO A 475 -17.46 23.62 -9.09
C PRO A 475 -18.70 22.76 -9.39
N GLY A 476 -18.59 21.78 -10.27
CA GLY A 476 -19.64 20.79 -10.57
C GLY A 476 -19.52 19.50 -9.74
N ASN A 477 -18.61 19.46 -8.75
CA ASN A 477 -18.43 18.37 -7.81
C ASN A 477 -18.23 16.99 -8.49
N VAL A 478 -18.88 15.94 -7.96
CA VAL A 478 -18.74 14.55 -8.47
C VAL A 478 -19.31 14.41 -9.88
N ARG A 479 -20.33 15.19 -10.23
CA ARG A 479 -20.91 15.17 -11.58
C ARG A 479 -19.91 15.70 -12.62
N GLU A 480 -19.15 16.74 -12.30
CA GLU A 480 -18.09 17.26 -13.17
C GLU A 480 -16.96 16.24 -13.32
N LEU A 481 -16.53 15.61 -12.22
CA LEU A 481 -15.50 14.56 -12.25
C LEU A 481 -15.96 13.36 -13.11
N GLU A 482 -17.21 12.93 -12.96
CA GLU A 482 -17.79 11.85 -13.76
C GLU A 482 -17.77 12.17 -15.25
N HIS A 483 -18.23 13.36 -15.66
CA HIS A 483 -18.25 13.78 -17.05
C HIS A 483 -16.84 13.92 -17.61
N LEU A 484 -15.89 14.45 -16.83
CA LEU A 484 -14.49 14.57 -17.22
C LEU A 484 -13.88 13.19 -17.53
N LEU A 485 -14.07 12.24 -16.63
CA LEU A 485 -13.55 10.88 -16.78
C LEU A 485 -14.23 10.14 -17.93
N GLU A 486 -15.55 10.31 -18.12
CA GLU A 486 -16.27 9.72 -19.26
C GLU A 486 -15.70 10.22 -20.58
N HIS A 487 -15.51 11.53 -20.71
CA HIS A 487 -14.89 12.15 -21.88
C HIS A 487 -13.47 11.62 -22.12
N ALA A 488 -12.66 11.57 -21.06
CA ALA A 488 -11.29 11.05 -21.15
C ALA A 488 -11.23 9.58 -21.56
N CYS A 489 -12.15 8.74 -21.06
CA CYS A 489 -12.27 7.34 -21.48
C CYS A 489 -12.66 7.20 -22.96
N ILE A 490 -13.55 8.04 -23.48
CA ILE A 490 -13.96 7.99 -24.89
C ILE A 490 -12.79 8.33 -25.81
N LEU A 491 -11.98 9.34 -25.47
CA LEU A 491 -10.87 9.81 -26.28
C LEU A 491 -9.59 8.98 -26.14
N SER A 492 -9.44 8.27 -25.01
CA SER A 492 -8.24 7.45 -24.78
C SER A 492 -8.17 6.28 -25.75
N GLN A 493 -7.00 6.09 -26.38
CA GLN A 493 -6.70 4.94 -27.24
C GLN A 493 -6.03 3.78 -26.49
N GLY A 494 -5.52 4.02 -25.26
CA GLY A 494 -4.80 3.05 -24.45
C GLY A 494 -5.50 2.71 -23.14
N SER A 495 -4.89 1.83 -22.37
CA SER A 495 -5.36 1.46 -21.02
C SER A 495 -5.06 2.51 -19.94
N ILE A 496 -4.14 3.44 -20.21
CA ILE A 496 -3.76 4.54 -19.31
C ILE A 496 -4.30 5.83 -19.89
N ILE A 497 -5.06 6.59 -19.09
CA ILE A 497 -5.59 7.90 -19.48
C ILE A 497 -4.49 8.95 -19.28
N THR A 498 -4.12 9.62 -20.35
CA THR A 498 -3.11 10.68 -20.38
C THR A 498 -3.74 12.07 -20.45
N GLN A 499 -2.92 13.11 -20.30
CA GLN A 499 -3.38 14.50 -20.33
C GLN A 499 -4.00 14.90 -21.67
N ASP A 500 -3.58 14.28 -22.78
CA ASP A 500 -4.13 14.53 -24.12
C ASP A 500 -5.59 14.09 -24.27
N SER A 501 -6.05 13.18 -23.39
CA SER A 501 -7.44 12.71 -23.36
C SER A 501 -8.36 13.63 -22.55
N LEU A 502 -7.82 14.65 -21.88
CA LEU A 502 -8.63 15.62 -21.11
C LEU A 502 -9.13 16.76 -21.99
N PRO A 503 -10.29 17.37 -21.65
CA PRO A 503 -10.77 18.56 -22.35
C PRO A 503 -9.73 19.71 -22.29
N PRO A 504 -9.59 20.50 -23.38
CA PRO A 504 -8.62 21.61 -23.44
C PRO A 504 -8.77 22.64 -22.32
N GLU A 505 -9.99 22.85 -21.86
CA GLU A 505 -10.33 23.77 -20.76
C GLU A 505 -9.71 23.33 -19.43
N PHE A 506 -9.54 22.02 -19.24
CA PHE A 506 -8.94 21.44 -18.05
C PHE A 506 -7.40 21.50 -18.10
N THR A 507 -6.82 21.31 -19.29
CA THR A 507 -5.38 21.40 -19.52
C THR A 507 -4.85 22.84 -19.50
N GLN A 508 -5.59 23.81 -20.04
CA GLN A 508 -5.17 25.22 -20.07
C GLN A 508 -5.08 25.87 -18.70
N LYS A 509 -5.94 25.51 -17.73
CA LYS A 509 -5.85 26.03 -16.35
C LYS A 509 -4.60 25.57 -15.61
N THR A 510 -4.08 24.42 -15.93
CA THR A 510 -2.84 23.91 -15.32
C THR A 510 -1.60 24.60 -15.88
N THR A 511 -1.64 25.04 -17.13
CA THR A 511 -0.53 25.77 -17.80
C THR A 511 -0.50 27.24 -17.41
N ILE A 512 -1.66 27.87 -17.14
CA ILE A 512 -1.76 29.28 -16.71
C ILE A 512 -1.26 29.47 -15.27
N SER A 513 -1.28 28.45 -14.42
CA SER A 513 -0.66 28.51 -13.08
C SER A 513 0.87 28.52 -13.10
N ARG A 514 1.51 28.23 -14.24
CA ARG A 514 2.97 28.37 -14.44
C ARG A 514 3.39 29.62 -15.20
N GLN A 515 2.47 30.33 -15.83
CA GLN A 515 2.73 31.70 -16.27
C GLN A 515 2.42 32.63 -15.10
N LEU A 516 3.45 32.99 -14.39
CA LEU A 516 3.47 34.14 -13.48
C LEU A 516 2.64 35.27 -14.12
N LYS A 517 1.45 35.54 -13.58
CA LYS A 517 0.78 36.80 -13.86
C LYS A 517 1.79 37.90 -13.59
N PRO A 518 1.95 38.86 -14.50
CA PRO A 518 2.76 40.02 -14.16
C PRO A 518 2.19 40.60 -12.88
N HIS A 519 3.06 40.78 -11.93
CA HIS A 519 2.81 41.33 -10.63
C HIS A 519 1.80 42.46 -10.68
N HIS A 520 0.61 42.29 -10.13
CA HIS A 520 -0.01 43.39 -9.41
C HIS A 520 0.92 43.60 -8.23
N ASN A 521 1.57 44.78 -8.20
CA ASN A 521 2.51 45.24 -7.24
C ASN A 521 2.15 44.75 -5.82
N VAL A 522 2.83 43.75 -5.34
CA VAL A 522 3.03 43.58 -3.91
C VAL A 522 3.85 44.80 -3.52
N PRO A 523 3.37 45.66 -2.62
CA PRO A 523 4.13 46.82 -2.22
C PRO A 523 5.46 46.34 -1.65
N ASP A 524 6.53 46.79 -2.29
CA ASP A 524 7.90 46.51 -1.88
C ASP A 524 8.07 47.05 -0.45
N LYS A 525 8.19 46.19 0.51
CA LYS A 525 8.39 46.57 1.93
C LYS A 525 9.72 47.26 2.19
N SER A 526 10.53 47.45 1.15
CA SER A 526 11.84 48.11 1.20
C SER A 526 11.82 49.59 0.71
N LEU A 527 10.72 50.08 0.10
CA LEU A 527 10.68 51.46 -0.34
C LEU A 527 10.48 52.40 0.85
N SER A 528 11.38 53.36 1.00
CA SER A 528 11.22 54.45 2.00
C SER A 528 10.11 55.43 1.57
N VAL A 529 9.51 56.15 2.52
CA VAL A 529 8.45 57.14 2.24
C VAL A 529 8.94 58.24 1.28
N GLN A 530 10.23 58.61 1.38
CA GLN A 530 10.85 59.60 0.51
C GLN A 530 11.08 59.09 -0.92
N GLU A 531 11.40 57.80 -1.10
CA GLU A 531 11.56 57.20 -2.43
C GLU A 531 10.22 57.07 -3.15
N ALA A 532 9.17 56.64 -2.41
CA ALA A 532 7.82 56.57 -2.95
C ALA A 532 7.29 57.94 -3.36
N LEU A 533 7.66 59.01 -2.63
CA LEU A 533 7.30 60.40 -2.97
C LEU A 533 8.01 60.91 -4.22
N ARG A 534 9.30 60.53 -4.41
CA ARG A 534 10.06 60.81 -5.62
C ARG A 534 9.49 60.11 -6.86
N GLN A 535 9.18 58.83 -6.75
CA GLN A 535 8.57 58.05 -7.84
C GLN A 535 7.19 58.57 -8.23
N ALA A 536 6.42 59.08 -7.28
CA ALA A 536 5.11 59.72 -7.49
C ALA A 536 5.19 61.21 -7.87
N SER A 537 6.38 61.72 -8.25
CA SER A 537 6.60 63.13 -8.63
C SER A 537 5.95 64.13 -7.65
N GLY A 538 6.03 63.85 -6.34
CA GLY A 538 5.48 64.68 -5.27
C GLY A 538 3.99 64.44 -4.96
N ASN A 539 3.31 63.57 -5.69
CA ASN A 539 1.88 63.28 -5.44
C ASN A 539 1.72 62.31 -4.27
N ARG A 540 1.35 62.83 -3.11
CA ARG A 540 1.19 62.11 -1.84
C ARG A 540 0.13 60.99 -1.90
N THR A 541 -0.89 61.15 -2.74
CA THR A 541 -1.95 60.15 -2.91
C THR A 541 -1.46 58.93 -3.71
N GLU A 542 -0.62 59.16 -4.70
CA GLU A 542 -0.01 58.13 -5.53
C GLU A 542 1.14 57.44 -4.79
N ALA A 543 1.93 58.18 -4.01
CA ALA A 543 2.95 57.64 -3.12
C ALA A 543 2.37 56.71 -2.04
N ALA A 544 1.22 57.04 -1.45
CA ALA A 544 0.51 56.15 -0.52
C ALA A 544 0.05 54.83 -1.17
N LYS A 545 -0.40 54.90 -2.45
CA LYS A 545 -0.76 53.72 -3.23
C LYS A 545 0.46 52.85 -3.57
N LEU A 546 1.60 53.44 -3.92
CA LEU A 546 2.85 52.73 -4.19
C LEU A 546 3.36 51.96 -2.96
N LEU A 547 3.19 52.55 -1.76
CA LEU A 547 3.53 51.92 -0.47
C LEU A 547 2.45 50.96 0.04
N GLY A 548 1.29 50.85 -0.63
CA GLY A 548 0.19 49.99 -0.22
C GLY A 548 -0.43 50.38 1.14
N VAL A 549 -0.33 51.68 1.54
CA VAL A 549 -0.84 52.17 2.85
C VAL A 549 -1.96 53.17 2.65
N SER A 550 -2.80 53.33 3.70
CA SER A 550 -3.82 54.38 3.68
C SER A 550 -3.18 55.80 3.69
N ARG A 551 -3.86 56.78 3.10
CA ARG A 551 -3.40 58.18 3.15
C ARG A 551 -3.02 58.64 4.55
N ARG A 552 -3.82 58.27 5.55
CA ARG A 552 -3.61 58.61 6.96
C ARG A 552 -2.33 57.97 7.53
N THR A 553 -2.06 56.73 7.16
CA THR A 553 -0.85 56.01 7.56
C THR A 553 0.39 56.58 6.87
N PHE A 554 0.26 56.99 5.61
CA PHE A 554 1.33 57.65 4.86
C PHE A 554 1.75 59.00 5.50
N TYR A 555 0.79 59.84 5.86
CA TYR A 555 1.09 61.10 6.54
C TYR A 555 1.77 60.92 7.88
N ARG A 556 1.33 59.96 8.68
CA ARG A 556 1.98 59.63 9.96
C ARG A 556 3.44 59.20 9.76
N ARG A 557 3.72 58.35 8.79
CA ARG A 557 5.10 57.91 8.49
C ARG A 557 5.98 59.03 7.92
N LEU A 558 5.40 59.96 7.20
CA LEU A 558 6.11 61.15 6.69
C LEU A 558 6.51 62.11 7.82
N GLU A 559 5.65 62.29 8.82
CA GLU A 559 5.95 63.04 10.03
C GLU A 559 7.01 62.34 10.88
N ASP A 560 6.94 61.06 11.06
CA ASP A 560 7.92 60.27 11.80
C ASP A 560 9.31 60.31 11.16
N GLU A 561 9.44 60.31 9.82
CA GLU A 561 10.72 60.44 9.10
C GLU A 561 11.24 61.91 9.01
N SER A 562 10.40 62.91 9.27
CA SER A 562 10.83 64.30 9.29
C SER A 562 11.30 64.76 10.67
N LEU A 563 11.09 64.00 11.71
CA LEU A 563 11.48 64.25 13.11
C LEU A 563 12.72 63.44 13.57
N GLY A 564 13.30 62.62 12.71
CA GLY A 564 14.55 61.88 12.89
C GLY A 564 15.62 62.33 11.89
#